data_981fecf55c9720ee6420e0ba3e6c0ebb
#
_entry.id   981fecf55c9720ee6420e0ba3e6c0ebb
#
_cell.length_a   1.000
_cell.length_b   1.000
_cell.length_c   1.000
_cell.angle_alpha   90.00
_cell.angle_beta   90.00
_cell.angle_gamma   90.00
#
_symmetry.space_group_name_H-M   'P 1'
#
loop_
_entity.id
_entity.type
_entity.pdbx_description
1 polymer ?
#
loop_
_entity_poly.entity_id
_entity_poly.type
_entity_poly.pdbx_seq_one_letter_code
_entity_poly.pdbx_strand_id
1 'polypeptide(L)'
;MYEILQKKALKVEVPESLEPSEIEKQCRQVNQKKSHKKWYGMGAVAAAVLLCVLVYAGSGLFAGNKSQVAKEKTASLEEKVAQDQKEKESSGGTYAEIYDCIRQREDKEETKLSSAGSTDDTTRDHSTTDLQVQGVDEGELVQTDGSYIYTLKQGGTVVIHKVEGEKTRKVASLSLKKNLETDGKDQMYLCGNKLLVLTSAWTRGTVIYTVDITNPTKPVVTGKVQQSGSLSTSRMKDGYLYTFSVYYPETGKMKEKKKSTYIPKTGDQYMDAGDIYYQKGQEASEYLVVTTLSADNPSSYVDQKALLTKGDTFYVSGRYIYAVDNGYVVDGCVAVPEKKETKESKPVLYRFGYDKGRLSYKGQMKLSGIVESSYQMQEMGENLAYIYTKYGKNKTTNGICLLGPDLKKRSELGKLGEDENLMTSYFIDKMAYFVTYRTTDPVFVIDCSNPDRLEKKQELKLPGYSGYLHSFGEKNLIGLGYTGGDKVKLTAFDKDEKGLLKEADTTVWEKKSSTDEYDHYSVWVDADRKMVGFTVYEGTKNYYGVYRLENGRWKREKKVYLGTDEWYNGDVRGVRIGSRLYIVQAETGKITSCNL
;
A
#
# COMPACT_ATOMS: atom_id res chain seq x y z
N MET A 1 -15.37 -31.08 7.06
CA MET A 1 -14.10 -31.14 6.29
C MET A 1 -12.89 -30.97 7.21
N TYR A 2 -12.89 -30.02 8.12
CA TYR A 2 -11.81 -29.76 9.09
C TYR A 2 -11.51 -30.95 10.01
N GLU A 3 -12.53 -31.60 10.57
CA GLU A 3 -12.36 -32.84 11.36
C GLU A 3 -11.80 -34.03 10.57
N ILE A 4 -12.10 -34.11 9.28
CA ILE A 4 -11.56 -35.14 8.40
C ILE A 4 -10.08 -34.88 8.10
N LEU A 5 -9.69 -33.62 7.98
CA LEU A 5 -8.30 -33.20 7.80
C LEU A 5 -7.48 -33.37 9.08
N GLN A 6 -8.04 -33.05 10.25
CA GLN A 6 -7.40 -33.33 11.53
C GLN A 6 -7.20 -34.82 11.78
N LYS A 7 -8.19 -35.67 11.47
CA LYS A 7 -8.03 -37.14 11.57
C LYS A 7 -7.05 -37.73 10.57
N LYS A 8 -6.83 -37.07 9.42
CA LYS A 8 -5.78 -37.48 8.47
C LYS A 8 -4.40 -37.00 8.88
N ALA A 9 -4.29 -35.80 9.48
CA ALA A 9 -3.02 -35.26 9.99
C ALA A 9 -2.47 -36.09 11.17
N LEU A 10 -3.33 -36.66 12.00
CA LEU A 10 -2.96 -37.53 13.13
C LEU A 10 -2.47 -38.94 12.70
N LYS A 11 -2.52 -39.29 11.40
CA LYS A 11 -2.04 -40.56 10.84
C LYS A 11 -0.78 -40.45 9.99
N VAL A 12 -0.17 -39.27 9.93
CA VAL A 12 1.11 -39.10 9.24
C VAL A 12 2.22 -39.39 10.25
N GLU A 13 2.88 -40.52 10.14
CA GLU A 13 4.11 -40.82 10.89
C GLU A 13 5.19 -39.83 10.41
N VAL A 14 5.66 -38.98 11.32
CA VAL A 14 6.77 -38.06 11.06
C VAL A 14 8.06 -38.92 10.95
N PRO A 15 8.81 -38.82 9.86
CA PRO A 15 10.09 -39.53 9.78
C PRO A 15 11.03 -39.16 10.93
N GLU A 16 11.75 -40.13 11.50
CA GLU A 16 12.69 -39.89 12.63
C GLU A 16 13.70 -38.77 12.34
N SER A 17 14.06 -38.55 11.07
CA SER A 17 14.93 -37.43 10.65
C SER A 17 14.35 -36.03 10.81
N LEU A 18 13.04 -35.90 11.03
CA LEU A 18 12.33 -34.66 11.26
C LEU A 18 11.86 -34.49 12.70
N GLU A 19 12.22 -35.40 13.59
CA GLU A 19 11.99 -35.24 15.02
C GLU A 19 12.81 -34.05 15.54
N PRO A 20 12.23 -33.18 16.41
CA PRO A 20 12.91 -31.98 16.93
C PRO A 20 14.27 -32.26 17.59
N SER A 21 14.39 -33.41 18.25
CA SER A 21 15.63 -33.89 18.88
C SER A 21 16.74 -34.22 17.88
N GLU A 22 16.40 -34.75 16.72
CA GLU A 22 17.37 -35.11 15.68
C GLU A 22 17.76 -33.86 14.86
N ILE A 23 16.85 -32.95 14.65
CA ILE A 23 17.14 -31.62 14.06
C ILE A 23 18.08 -30.82 14.94
N GLU A 24 17.85 -30.80 16.27
CA GLU A 24 18.73 -30.11 17.21
C GLU A 24 20.15 -30.72 17.25
N LYS A 25 20.26 -32.02 17.14
CA LYS A 25 21.55 -32.74 17.10
C LYS A 25 22.32 -32.45 15.81
N GLN A 26 21.64 -32.38 14.68
CA GLN A 26 22.25 -31.97 13.40
C GLN A 26 22.71 -30.52 13.41
N CYS A 27 21.93 -29.59 14.00
CA CYS A 27 22.32 -28.21 14.19
C CYS A 27 23.55 -28.05 15.11
N ARG A 28 23.69 -28.86 16.16
CA ARG A 28 24.88 -28.86 17.03
C ARG A 28 26.13 -29.39 16.34
N GLN A 29 26.01 -30.36 15.45
CA GLN A 29 27.14 -30.92 14.68
C GLN A 29 27.69 -29.96 13.62
N VAL A 30 26.83 -29.12 13.03
CA VAL A 30 27.21 -28.09 12.05
C VAL A 30 28.02 -26.97 12.69
N ASN A 31 27.73 -26.60 13.94
CA ASN A 31 28.44 -25.53 14.67
C ASN A 31 29.86 -25.93 15.13
N GLN A 32 30.20 -27.21 15.18
CA GLN A 32 31.54 -27.65 15.61
C GLN A 32 32.59 -27.75 14.47
N LYS A 33 32.22 -27.53 13.21
CA LYS A 33 33.13 -27.66 12.05
C LYS A 33 33.59 -26.35 11.41
N LYS A 34 33.55 -25.22 12.07
CA LYS A 34 34.17 -23.98 11.58
C LYS A 34 35.26 -23.46 12.52
N SER A 35 36.46 -24.00 12.36
CA SER A 35 37.71 -23.41 12.84
C SER A 35 38.61 -23.12 11.62
N HIS A 36 38.95 -21.83 11.48
CA HIS A 36 40.09 -21.26 10.77
C HIS A 36 40.37 -21.61 9.29
N LYS A 37 40.12 -20.66 8.37
CA LYS A 37 41.17 -20.09 7.51
C LYS A 37 40.66 -18.93 6.60
N LYS A 38 41.47 -17.87 6.61
CA LYS A 38 41.64 -16.81 5.60
C LYS A 38 40.64 -15.65 5.57
N TRP A 39 40.95 -14.70 6.41
CA TRP A 39 40.50 -13.32 6.30
C TRP A 39 41.72 -12.43 6.03
N TYR A 40 42.22 -12.41 4.79
CA TYR A 40 43.18 -11.43 4.28
C TYR A 40 42.79 -11.11 2.83
N GLY A 41 42.24 -9.92 2.59
CA GLY A 41 41.99 -9.43 1.23
C GLY A 41 41.15 -8.18 1.08
N MET A 42 40.34 -7.78 2.07
CA MET A 42 39.47 -6.58 1.93
C MET A 42 39.77 -5.41 2.87
N GLY A 43 40.78 -5.55 3.73
CA GLY A 43 41.21 -4.46 4.62
C GLY A 43 42.17 -3.43 3.98
N ALA A 44 42.80 -3.77 2.86
CA ALA A 44 43.83 -2.94 2.26
C ALA A 44 43.33 -1.72 1.46
N VAL A 45 42.14 -1.80 0.90
CA VAL A 45 41.58 -0.70 0.08
C VAL A 45 40.92 0.39 0.95
N ALA A 46 40.25 0.00 2.04
CA ALA A 46 39.65 0.96 2.97
C ALA A 46 40.72 1.75 3.79
N ALA A 47 41.85 1.11 4.11
CA ALA A 47 42.97 1.78 4.83
C ALA A 47 43.71 2.80 3.93
N ALA A 48 43.80 2.55 2.63
CA ALA A 48 44.44 3.47 1.68
C ALA A 48 43.62 4.77 1.49
N VAL A 49 42.30 4.69 1.50
CA VAL A 49 41.44 5.88 1.37
C VAL A 49 41.45 6.72 2.66
N LEU A 50 41.49 6.10 3.84
CA LEU A 50 41.59 6.81 5.13
C LEU A 50 42.94 7.46 5.35
N LEU A 51 44.05 6.86 4.89
CA LEU A 51 45.38 7.44 4.94
C LEU A 51 45.52 8.64 4.00
N CYS A 52 44.89 8.63 2.84
CA CYS A 52 44.87 9.78 1.93
C CYS A 52 44.10 10.98 2.51
N VAL A 53 43.02 10.75 3.29
CA VAL A 53 42.25 11.82 3.93
C VAL A 53 43.01 12.41 5.14
N LEU A 54 43.76 11.60 5.91
CA LEU A 54 44.52 12.07 7.06
C LEU A 54 45.83 12.80 6.68
N VAL A 55 46.47 12.42 5.57
CA VAL A 55 47.64 13.15 5.04
C VAL A 55 47.22 14.49 4.42
N TYR A 56 45.98 14.61 3.93
CA TYR A 56 45.46 15.88 3.38
C TYR A 56 45.00 16.88 4.45
N ALA A 57 44.63 16.40 5.63
CA ALA A 57 44.22 17.25 6.74
C ALA A 57 45.42 17.77 7.63
N GLY A 58 46.58 17.17 7.47
CA GLY A 58 47.77 17.48 8.29
C GLY A 58 48.78 18.47 7.67
N SER A 59 48.62 18.93 6.42
CA SER A 59 49.55 19.82 5.74
C SER A 59 49.00 21.22 5.45
N GLY A 60 48.31 21.79 6.41
CA GLY A 60 47.83 23.18 6.36
C GLY A 60 48.89 24.20 6.73
N LEU A 61 50.01 24.27 6.01
CA LEU A 61 50.98 25.37 6.04
C LEU A 61 51.81 25.30 4.76
N PHE A 62 51.30 25.82 3.66
CA PHE A 62 51.99 26.56 2.60
C PHE A 62 50.97 26.98 1.54
N ALA A 63 50.73 28.27 1.50
CA ALA A 63 49.82 28.93 0.60
C ALA A 63 50.36 28.95 -0.85
N GLY A 64 49.45 28.80 -1.82
CA GLY A 64 49.70 29.16 -3.20
C GLY A 64 49.24 28.13 -4.23
N ASN A 65 48.15 28.44 -4.93
CA ASN A 65 47.77 27.93 -6.26
C ASN A 65 47.42 26.44 -6.49
N LYS A 66 47.06 25.67 -5.46
CA LYS A 66 46.53 24.29 -5.70
C LYS A 66 45.06 24.11 -5.37
N SER A 67 44.34 25.14 -4.93
CA SER A 67 42.94 25.02 -4.53
C SER A 67 41.96 25.03 -5.73
N GLN A 68 42.33 25.63 -6.87
CA GLN A 68 41.49 25.65 -8.06
C GLN A 68 41.50 24.31 -8.78
N VAL A 69 42.65 23.68 -8.97
CA VAL A 69 42.78 22.38 -9.66
C VAL A 69 42.12 21.23 -8.86
N ALA A 70 42.13 21.30 -7.52
CA ALA A 70 41.45 20.35 -6.67
C ALA A 70 39.93 20.54 -6.72
N LYS A 71 39.43 21.79 -6.73
CA LYS A 71 38.00 22.10 -6.88
C LYS A 71 37.48 21.74 -8.27
N GLU A 72 38.23 21.98 -9.34
CA GLU A 72 37.89 21.59 -10.69
C GLU A 72 37.86 20.06 -10.87
N LYS A 73 38.80 19.31 -10.27
CA LYS A 73 38.78 17.85 -10.29
C LYS A 73 37.65 17.25 -9.45
N THR A 74 37.30 17.87 -8.31
CA THR A 74 36.15 17.41 -7.50
C THR A 74 34.84 17.74 -8.18
N ALA A 75 34.69 18.94 -8.76
CA ALA A 75 33.52 19.30 -9.56
C ALA A 75 33.38 18.41 -10.81
N SER A 76 34.49 18.07 -11.50
CA SER A 76 34.45 17.17 -12.66
C SER A 76 34.17 15.71 -12.28
N LEU A 77 34.49 15.28 -11.06
CA LEU A 77 34.13 13.97 -10.52
C LEU A 77 32.67 13.94 -10.06
N GLU A 78 32.18 15.02 -9.46
CA GLU A 78 30.77 15.17 -9.10
C GLU A 78 29.89 15.29 -10.35
N GLU A 79 30.34 15.99 -11.39
CA GLU A 79 29.68 16.04 -12.69
C GLU A 79 29.71 14.69 -13.40
N LYS A 80 30.81 13.93 -13.38
CA LYS A 80 30.86 12.56 -13.92
C LYS A 80 29.99 11.59 -13.13
N VAL A 81 29.96 11.69 -11.80
CA VAL A 81 29.05 10.87 -10.96
C VAL A 81 27.58 11.27 -11.19
N ALA A 82 27.30 12.55 -11.39
CA ALA A 82 25.98 13.04 -11.77
C ALA A 82 25.60 12.65 -13.20
N GLN A 83 26.55 12.64 -14.15
CA GLN A 83 26.36 12.13 -15.51
C GLN A 83 26.19 10.60 -15.54
N ASP A 84 27.01 9.83 -14.80
CA ASP A 84 26.84 8.38 -14.64
C ASP A 84 25.53 8.02 -13.94
N GLN A 85 25.00 8.89 -13.04
CA GLN A 85 23.68 8.74 -12.47
C GLN A 85 22.56 9.15 -13.46
N LYS A 86 22.76 10.16 -14.30
CA LYS A 86 21.85 10.54 -15.37
C LYS A 86 21.77 9.50 -16.50
N GLU A 87 22.88 8.85 -16.84
CA GLU A 87 22.88 7.78 -17.84
C GLU A 87 22.22 6.47 -17.35
N LYS A 88 21.98 6.35 -16.03
CA LYS A 88 21.19 5.27 -15.41
C LYS A 88 19.72 5.62 -15.20
N GLU A 89 19.30 6.84 -15.54
CA GLU A 89 17.89 7.21 -15.47
C GLU A 89 17.12 6.48 -16.56
N SER A 90 15.98 5.89 -16.18
CA SER A 90 15.02 5.26 -17.07
C SER A 90 14.56 6.25 -18.14
N SER A 91 15.05 6.10 -19.34
CA SER A 91 14.49 6.77 -20.51
C SER A 91 13.52 5.83 -21.21
N GLY A 92 12.46 6.34 -21.78
CA GLY A 92 11.64 5.58 -22.70
C GLY A 92 12.53 4.92 -23.76
N GLY A 93 12.44 3.59 -23.87
CA GLY A 93 13.34 2.80 -24.70
C GLY A 93 12.75 2.42 -26.04
N THR A 94 13.42 1.52 -26.71
CA THR A 94 12.88 0.82 -27.90
C THR A 94 12.15 -0.45 -27.47
N TYR A 95 11.24 -0.94 -28.31
CA TYR A 95 10.55 -2.21 -28.05
C TYR A 95 11.53 -3.40 -27.90
N ALA A 96 12.67 -3.38 -28.60
CA ALA A 96 13.71 -4.40 -28.49
C ALA A 96 14.35 -4.40 -27.09
N GLU A 97 14.73 -3.25 -26.57
CA GLU A 97 15.30 -3.13 -25.23
C GLU A 97 14.32 -3.59 -24.14
N ILE A 98 13.03 -3.25 -24.28
CA ILE A 98 11.96 -3.69 -23.38
C ILE A 98 11.82 -5.22 -23.43
N TYR A 99 11.82 -5.81 -24.63
CA TYR A 99 11.78 -7.25 -24.81
C TYR A 99 12.96 -7.96 -24.13
N ASP A 100 14.17 -7.44 -24.32
CA ASP A 100 15.38 -7.98 -23.73
C ASP A 100 15.37 -7.92 -22.19
N CYS A 101 14.85 -6.85 -21.59
CA CYS A 101 14.71 -6.71 -20.15
C CYS A 101 13.83 -7.82 -19.54
N ILE A 102 12.68 -8.11 -20.19
CA ILE A 102 11.75 -9.14 -19.71
C ILE A 102 12.37 -10.53 -19.88
N ARG A 103 13.00 -10.81 -21.02
CA ARG A 103 13.58 -12.09 -21.34
C ARG A 103 14.76 -12.47 -20.44
N GLN A 104 15.62 -11.52 -20.07
CA GLN A 104 16.77 -11.77 -19.20
C GLN A 104 16.39 -12.34 -17.83
N ARG A 105 15.17 -12.12 -17.38
CA ARG A 105 14.63 -12.70 -16.15
C ARG A 105 14.15 -14.14 -16.36
N GLU A 106 13.50 -14.44 -17.48
CA GLU A 106 12.99 -15.77 -17.80
C GLU A 106 14.12 -16.82 -17.80
N ASP A 107 15.27 -16.51 -18.44
CA ASP A 107 16.45 -17.37 -18.48
C ASP A 107 17.03 -17.69 -17.08
N LYS A 108 16.67 -16.92 -16.03
CA LYS A 108 17.09 -17.13 -14.64
C LYS A 108 16.03 -17.81 -13.76
N GLU A 109 14.75 -17.77 -14.14
CA GLU A 109 13.65 -18.39 -13.39
C GLU A 109 13.42 -19.86 -13.69
N GLU A 110 13.82 -20.37 -14.85
CA GLU A 110 13.71 -21.81 -15.19
C GLU A 110 14.38 -22.75 -14.18
N THR A 111 15.15 -22.23 -13.23
CA THR A 111 15.80 -23.00 -12.15
C THR A 111 15.04 -22.97 -10.81
N LYS A 112 13.86 -22.35 -10.73
CA LYS A 112 13.10 -22.26 -9.47
C LYS A 112 11.59 -22.32 -9.72
N LEU A 113 11.04 -23.54 -9.87
CA LEU A 113 9.62 -23.76 -9.60
C LEU A 113 9.45 -23.89 -8.07
N SER A 114 9.02 -22.83 -7.43
CA SER A 114 8.28 -22.90 -6.17
C SER A 114 7.16 -21.87 -6.26
N SER A 115 5.94 -22.38 -6.14
CA SER A 115 4.72 -21.61 -6.04
C SER A 115 4.86 -20.57 -4.92
N ALA A 116 5.06 -19.32 -5.26
CA ALA A 116 4.85 -18.23 -4.35
C ALA A 116 3.35 -18.15 -4.10
N GLY A 117 2.90 -18.54 -2.92
CA GLY A 117 1.60 -18.19 -2.42
C GLY A 117 1.54 -16.67 -2.41
N SER A 118 0.58 -16.08 -3.14
CA SER A 118 0.27 -14.68 -3.01
C SER A 118 -0.20 -14.47 -1.58
N THR A 119 0.59 -13.80 -0.77
CA THR A 119 0.08 -13.12 0.41
C THR A 119 -0.88 -12.09 -0.14
N ASP A 120 -2.16 -12.33 0.10
CA ASP A 120 -3.25 -11.45 -0.25
C ASP A 120 -3.21 -10.26 0.71
N ASP A 121 -2.26 -9.34 0.49
CA ASP A 121 -2.26 -8.04 1.14
C ASP A 121 -3.19 -7.15 0.34
N THR A 122 -4.48 -7.40 0.52
CA THR A 122 -5.54 -6.52 0.08
C THR A 122 -5.59 -5.33 1.03
N THR A 123 -4.69 -4.38 0.87
CA THR A 123 -4.93 -3.02 1.32
C THR A 123 -6.08 -2.45 0.49
N ARG A 124 -7.30 -2.74 0.95
CA ARG A 124 -8.52 -2.15 0.42
C ARG A 124 -8.70 -0.82 1.13
N ASP A 125 -8.43 0.21 0.42
CA ASP A 125 -8.53 1.58 0.87
C ASP A 125 -9.88 2.20 0.48
N HIS A 126 -10.81 2.66 1.38
CA HIS A 126 -12.01 3.47 1.03
C HIS A 126 -12.90 3.99 2.15
N SER A 127 -13.27 5.27 2.08
CA SER A 127 -14.52 5.87 2.54
C SER A 127 -14.70 7.26 1.91
N THR A 128 -15.88 7.59 1.44
CA THR A 128 -16.18 8.86 0.79
C THR A 128 -16.08 10.09 1.69
N THR A 129 -15.85 9.92 3.00
CA THR A 129 -15.68 11.01 3.98
C THR A 129 -14.26 11.05 4.54
N ASP A 130 -13.41 10.10 4.21
CA ASP A 130 -12.13 9.90 4.87
C ASP A 130 -10.98 9.65 3.86
N LEU A 131 -10.79 10.65 3.00
CA LEU A 131 -9.75 10.61 1.98
C LEU A 131 -8.37 10.74 2.63
N GLN A 132 -7.41 9.90 2.25
CA GLN A 132 -6.02 10.04 2.65
C GLN A 132 -5.45 11.40 2.26
N VAL A 133 -5.86 11.92 1.10
CA VAL A 133 -5.45 13.23 0.59
C VAL A 133 -6.68 14.01 0.14
N GLN A 134 -6.92 15.14 0.76
CA GLN A 134 -8.05 16.00 0.41
C GLN A 134 -8.03 16.41 -1.07
N GLY A 135 -9.15 16.21 -1.78
CA GLY A 135 -9.29 16.51 -3.21
C GLY A 135 -8.71 15.46 -4.15
N VAL A 136 -8.30 14.31 -3.63
CA VAL A 136 -7.95 13.11 -4.40
C VAL A 136 -8.92 12.01 -3.98
N ASP A 137 -9.98 11.80 -4.76
CA ASP A 137 -11.02 10.84 -4.42
C ASP A 137 -10.56 9.41 -4.70
N GLU A 138 -11.06 8.49 -3.90
CA GLU A 138 -10.76 7.07 -3.96
C GLU A 138 -11.99 6.30 -4.46
N GLY A 139 -11.77 5.24 -5.25
CA GLY A 139 -12.86 4.41 -5.75
C GLY A 139 -13.47 3.54 -4.62
N GLU A 140 -14.79 3.34 -4.55
CA GLU A 140 -15.46 2.67 -3.44
C GLU A 140 -16.53 1.67 -3.91
N LEU A 141 -16.86 0.71 -3.06
CA LEU A 141 -17.97 -0.22 -3.30
C LEU A 141 -19.34 0.42 -3.08
N VAL A 142 -19.39 1.47 -2.28
CA VAL A 142 -20.65 2.15 -1.93
C VAL A 142 -20.51 3.65 -2.15
N GLN A 143 -21.39 4.21 -2.94
CA GLN A 143 -21.48 5.64 -3.23
C GLN A 143 -22.89 6.16 -2.92
N THR A 144 -23.04 7.47 -2.66
CA THR A 144 -24.34 8.08 -2.46
C THR A 144 -24.38 9.53 -2.96
N ASP A 145 -25.55 9.94 -3.46
CA ASP A 145 -25.90 11.33 -3.74
C ASP A 145 -26.86 11.92 -2.68
N GLY A 146 -27.03 11.20 -1.56
CA GLY A 146 -27.96 11.58 -0.49
C GLY A 146 -29.41 11.11 -0.73
N SER A 147 -29.81 10.84 -1.96
CA SER A 147 -31.15 10.34 -2.33
C SER A 147 -31.14 8.86 -2.66
N TYR A 148 -30.01 8.39 -3.19
CA TYR A 148 -29.80 7.00 -3.55
C TYR A 148 -28.48 6.49 -2.95
N ILE A 149 -28.43 5.19 -2.68
CA ILE A 149 -27.23 4.43 -2.34
C ILE A 149 -26.95 3.50 -3.50
N TYR A 150 -25.77 3.64 -4.07
CA TYR A 150 -25.23 2.84 -5.16
C TYR A 150 -24.26 1.84 -4.56
N THR A 151 -24.50 0.55 -4.76
CA THR A 151 -23.68 -0.53 -4.21
C THR A 151 -23.12 -1.37 -5.34
N LEU A 152 -21.81 -1.50 -5.40
CA LEU A 152 -21.10 -2.38 -6.32
C LEU A 152 -20.84 -3.71 -5.60
N LYS A 153 -21.50 -4.77 -6.08
CA LYS A 153 -21.24 -6.14 -5.63
C LYS A 153 -20.05 -6.72 -6.37
N GLN A 154 -19.29 -7.56 -5.72
CA GLN A 154 -18.25 -8.33 -6.39
C GLN A 154 -18.81 -9.02 -7.65
N GLY A 155 -18.02 -9.07 -8.73
CA GLY A 155 -18.46 -9.58 -10.02
C GLY A 155 -19.25 -8.57 -10.86
N GLY A 156 -19.19 -7.27 -10.51
CA GLY A 156 -19.63 -6.19 -11.38
C GLY A 156 -21.15 -6.02 -11.48
N THR A 157 -21.89 -6.19 -10.38
CA THR A 157 -23.33 -5.87 -10.33
C THR A 157 -23.55 -4.61 -9.50
N VAL A 158 -24.06 -3.55 -10.13
CA VAL A 158 -24.48 -2.33 -9.45
C VAL A 158 -25.92 -2.47 -8.98
N VAL A 159 -26.15 -2.28 -7.68
CA VAL A 159 -27.49 -2.26 -7.07
C VAL A 159 -27.78 -0.85 -6.60
N ILE A 160 -28.97 -0.31 -6.94
CA ILE A 160 -29.38 1.04 -6.58
C ILE A 160 -30.57 0.98 -5.64
N HIS A 161 -30.41 1.61 -4.46
CA HIS A 161 -31.46 1.76 -3.48
C HIS A 161 -31.85 3.23 -3.34
N LYS A 162 -33.15 3.51 -3.39
CA LYS A 162 -33.69 4.81 -3.00
C LYS A 162 -33.76 4.90 -1.48
N VAL A 163 -33.33 6.03 -0.94
CA VAL A 163 -33.40 6.33 0.49
C VAL A 163 -34.80 6.88 0.81
N GLU A 164 -35.52 6.25 1.74
CA GLU A 164 -36.87 6.60 2.15
C GLU A 164 -36.94 6.68 3.70
N GLY A 165 -36.14 7.58 4.29
CA GLY A 165 -36.03 7.75 5.73
C GLY A 165 -35.41 6.52 6.41
N GLU A 166 -36.17 5.80 7.24
CA GLU A 166 -35.67 4.60 7.93
C GLU A 166 -35.42 3.41 7.00
N LYS A 167 -36.06 3.40 5.87
CA LYS A 167 -36.01 2.29 4.93
C LYS A 167 -35.28 2.70 3.66
N THR A 168 -34.76 1.70 3.00
CA THR A 168 -34.27 1.82 1.64
C THR A 168 -35.07 0.87 0.76
N ARG A 169 -35.33 1.28 -0.47
CA ARG A 169 -36.03 0.46 -1.45
C ARG A 169 -35.16 0.24 -2.68
N LYS A 170 -34.88 -1.02 -2.99
CA LYS A 170 -34.17 -1.38 -4.22
C LYS A 170 -34.99 -0.90 -5.42
N VAL A 171 -34.39 -0.08 -6.28
CA VAL A 171 -35.04 0.49 -7.47
C VAL A 171 -34.46 -0.05 -8.78
N ALA A 172 -33.19 -0.47 -8.76
CA ALA A 172 -32.54 -1.06 -9.93
C ALA A 172 -31.46 -2.07 -9.55
N SER A 173 -31.11 -2.92 -10.50
CA SER A 173 -29.95 -3.81 -10.46
C SER A 173 -29.43 -3.96 -11.87
N LEU A 174 -28.19 -3.55 -12.10
CA LEU A 174 -27.52 -3.61 -13.39
C LEU A 174 -26.33 -4.57 -13.30
N SER A 175 -26.36 -5.67 -14.01
CA SER A 175 -25.19 -6.53 -14.19
C SER A 175 -24.39 -6.05 -15.40
N LEU A 176 -23.14 -5.67 -15.18
CA LEU A 176 -22.25 -5.19 -16.25
C LEU A 176 -21.87 -6.31 -17.22
N LYS A 177 -21.74 -7.52 -16.70
CA LYS A 177 -21.55 -8.74 -17.48
C LYS A 177 -21.97 -9.96 -16.66
N LYS A 178 -22.57 -10.96 -17.30
CA LYS A 178 -22.96 -12.20 -16.65
C LYS A 178 -21.70 -13.04 -16.33
N ASN A 179 -21.59 -13.54 -15.09
CA ASN A 179 -20.49 -14.39 -14.60
C ASN A 179 -19.09 -13.77 -14.84
N LEU A 180 -18.92 -12.53 -14.35
CA LEU A 180 -17.59 -11.91 -14.32
C LEU A 180 -16.73 -12.59 -13.26
N GLU A 181 -15.60 -13.16 -13.70
CA GLU A 181 -14.49 -13.42 -12.77
C GLU A 181 -13.99 -12.07 -12.24
N THR A 182 -13.71 -11.99 -10.95
CA THR A 182 -13.15 -10.82 -10.30
C THR A 182 -11.98 -11.25 -9.41
N ASP A 183 -10.98 -10.38 -9.27
CA ASP A 183 -9.89 -10.51 -8.29
C ASP A 183 -10.20 -9.78 -6.98
N GLY A 184 -11.44 -9.32 -6.81
CA GLY A 184 -11.91 -8.64 -5.59
C GLY A 184 -11.53 -7.16 -5.49
N LYS A 185 -10.96 -6.56 -6.55
CA LYS A 185 -10.52 -5.16 -6.57
C LYS A 185 -11.48 -4.23 -7.35
N ASP A 186 -12.76 -4.60 -7.39
CA ASP A 186 -13.79 -3.81 -8.05
C ASP A 186 -13.99 -2.47 -7.31
N GLN A 187 -14.15 -1.36 -8.04
CA GLN A 187 -14.26 0.00 -7.50
C GLN A 187 -15.28 0.82 -8.31
N MET A 188 -15.84 1.84 -7.69
CA MET A 188 -16.84 2.69 -8.34
C MET A 188 -16.67 4.16 -7.91
N TYR A 189 -16.91 5.08 -8.85
CA TYR A 189 -16.99 6.52 -8.62
C TYR A 189 -18.34 7.05 -9.05
N LEU A 190 -18.89 7.96 -8.26
CA LEU A 190 -20.08 8.74 -8.61
C LEU A 190 -19.66 10.09 -9.19
N CYS A 191 -19.93 10.31 -10.48
CA CYS A 191 -19.56 11.53 -11.20
C CYS A 191 -20.83 12.19 -11.78
N GLY A 192 -21.50 13.03 -10.97
CA GLY A 192 -22.75 13.65 -11.35
C GLY A 192 -23.82 12.60 -11.67
N ASN A 193 -24.27 12.54 -12.92
CA ASN A 193 -25.26 11.57 -13.40
C ASN A 193 -24.65 10.29 -14.00
N LYS A 194 -23.38 9.99 -13.71
CA LYS A 194 -22.67 8.82 -14.19
C LYS A 194 -22.02 8.05 -13.05
N LEU A 195 -21.93 6.73 -13.20
CA LEU A 195 -21.01 5.91 -12.42
C LEU A 195 -19.87 5.45 -13.34
N LEU A 196 -18.63 5.60 -12.87
CA LEU A 196 -17.49 4.91 -13.44
C LEU A 196 -17.23 3.67 -12.61
N VAL A 197 -17.43 2.50 -13.20
CA VAL A 197 -17.31 1.21 -12.51
C VAL A 197 -16.12 0.46 -13.07
N LEU A 198 -15.14 0.23 -12.21
CA LEU A 198 -13.93 -0.51 -12.52
C LEU A 198 -14.10 -1.94 -12.06
N THR A 199 -13.91 -2.89 -12.97
CA THR A 199 -13.90 -4.32 -12.66
C THR A 199 -12.55 -4.91 -13.08
N SER A 200 -12.04 -5.82 -12.30
CA SER A 200 -10.72 -6.39 -12.51
C SER A 200 -10.75 -7.92 -12.50
N ALA A 201 -9.91 -8.53 -13.33
CA ALA A 201 -9.67 -9.97 -13.32
C ALA A 201 -8.29 -10.27 -13.91
N TRP A 202 -7.61 -11.27 -13.37
CA TRP A 202 -6.28 -11.70 -13.83
C TRP A 202 -6.23 -12.02 -15.32
N THR A 203 -7.27 -12.70 -15.83
CA THR A 203 -7.32 -13.19 -17.22
C THR A 203 -7.75 -12.11 -18.24
N ARG A 204 -8.45 -11.07 -17.78
CA ARG A 204 -9.07 -10.07 -18.66
C ARG A 204 -8.43 -8.69 -18.55
N GLY A 205 -7.76 -8.42 -17.44
CA GLY A 205 -7.30 -7.08 -17.08
C GLY A 205 -8.42 -6.22 -16.48
N THR A 206 -8.21 -4.91 -16.46
CA THR A 206 -9.12 -3.92 -15.87
C THR A 206 -10.08 -3.40 -16.93
N VAL A 207 -11.37 -3.36 -16.61
CA VAL A 207 -12.42 -2.77 -17.47
C VAL A 207 -13.13 -1.65 -16.72
N ILE A 208 -13.13 -0.47 -17.30
CA ILE A 208 -13.82 0.72 -16.81
C ILE A 208 -15.14 0.85 -17.60
N TYR A 209 -16.28 0.70 -16.92
CA TYR A 209 -17.61 0.90 -17.49
C TYR A 209 -18.10 2.30 -17.15
N THR A 210 -18.75 2.95 -18.11
CA THR A 210 -19.54 4.17 -17.88
C THR A 210 -21.01 3.78 -17.82
N VAL A 211 -21.64 4.10 -16.70
CA VAL A 211 -23.08 3.85 -16.49
C VAL A 211 -23.78 5.18 -16.34
N ASP A 212 -24.73 5.47 -17.21
CA ASP A 212 -25.63 6.61 -17.09
C ASP A 212 -26.70 6.29 -16.03
N ILE A 213 -26.79 7.17 -15.03
CA ILE A 213 -27.76 7.11 -13.93
C ILE A 213 -28.65 8.37 -13.88
N THR A 214 -28.78 9.11 -15.00
CA THR A 214 -29.74 10.23 -15.10
C THR A 214 -31.12 9.80 -14.62
N ASN A 215 -31.49 8.56 -14.88
CA ASN A 215 -32.62 7.90 -14.24
C ASN A 215 -32.14 6.71 -13.41
N PRO A 216 -31.96 6.83 -12.08
CA PRO A 216 -31.44 5.77 -11.24
C PRO A 216 -32.29 4.48 -11.21
N THR A 217 -33.56 4.53 -11.67
CA THR A 217 -34.41 3.34 -11.78
C THR A 217 -34.20 2.55 -13.08
N LYS A 218 -33.46 3.15 -14.05
CA LYS A 218 -33.15 2.55 -15.36
C LYS A 218 -31.71 2.87 -15.77
N PRO A 219 -30.70 2.41 -15.00
CA PRO A 219 -29.30 2.65 -15.33
C PRO A 219 -28.91 1.96 -16.64
N VAL A 220 -28.07 2.60 -17.46
CA VAL A 220 -27.65 2.10 -18.77
C VAL A 220 -26.14 2.19 -18.92
N VAL A 221 -25.50 1.10 -19.38
CA VAL A 221 -24.07 1.14 -19.79
C VAL A 221 -23.95 1.91 -21.10
N THR A 222 -23.22 3.02 -21.09
CA THR A 222 -23.02 3.89 -22.27
C THR A 222 -21.63 3.75 -22.87
N GLY A 223 -20.67 3.15 -22.16
CA GLY A 223 -19.31 2.99 -22.67
C GLY A 223 -18.49 2.01 -21.82
N LYS A 224 -17.36 1.59 -22.40
CA LYS A 224 -16.34 0.81 -21.70
C LYS A 224 -14.97 1.05 -22.29
N VAL A 225 -13.96 1.07 -21.44
CA VAL A 225 -12.54 1.07 -21.83
C VAL A 225 -11.87 -0.10 -21.11
N GLN A 226 -10.99 -0.82 -21.79
CA GLN A 226 -10.23 -1.92 -21.23
C GLN A 226 -8.74 -1.57 -21.19
N GLN A 227 -8.10 -1.84 -20.05
CA GLN A 227 -6.67 -1.65 -19.79
C GLN A 227 -6.02 -3.01 -19.52
N SER A 228 -4.81 -3.22 -20.04
CA SER A 228 -3.99 -4.39 -19.70
C SER A 228 -3.63 -4.40 -18.22
N GLY A 229 -3.65 -5.58 -17.62
CA GLY A 229 -3.28 -5.81 -16.23
C GLY A 229 -4.45 -5.76 -15.26
N SER A 230 -4.25 -6.43 -14.13
CA SER A 230 -5.16 -6.47 -13.00
C SER A 230 -5.09 -5.14 -12.24
N LEU A 231 -6.23 -4.59 -11.84
CA LEU A 231 -6.31 -3.33 -11.08
C LEU A 231 -5.56 -3.47 -9.74
N SER A 232 -4.67 -2.55 -9.46
CA SER A 232 -4.10 -2.40 -8.12
C SER A 232 -4.88 -1.38 -7.31
N THR A 233 -5.08 -0.19 -7.86
CA THR A 233 -5.87 0.89 -7.26
C THR A 233 -6.27 1.91 -8.31
N SER A 234 -7.10 2.88 -7.92
CA SER A 234 -7.42 4.05 -8.75
C SER A 234 -7.59 5.30 -7.90
N ARG A 235 -7.51 6.46 -8.53
CA ARG A 235 -7.77 7.77 -7.91
C ARG A 235 -8.51 8.67 -8.88
N MET A 236 -9.34 9.55 -8.35
CA MET A 236 -10.03 10.59 -9.13
C MET A 236 -9.58 11.96 -8.62
N LYS A 237 -9.17 12.83 -9.53
CA LYS A 237 -8.84 14.22 -9.21
C LYS A 237 -9.19 15.14 -10.36
N ASP A 238 -9.82 16.27 -10.04
CA ASP A 238 -10.18 17.32 -11.01
C ASP A 238 -10.93 16.79 -12.25
N GLY A 239 -11.80 15.78 -12.06
CA GLY A 239 -12.57 15.15 -13.11
C GLY A 239 -11.78 14.16 -13.99
N TYR A 240 -10.60 13.75 -13.56
CA TYR A 240 -9.79 12.73 -14.24
C TYR A 240 -9.59 11.51 -13.35
N LEU A 241 -9.89 10.33 -13.92
CA LEU A 241 -9.64 9.03 -13.31
C LEU A 241 -8.23 8.57 -13.68
N TYR A 242 -7.46 8.19 -12.68
CA TYR A 242 -6.13 7.58 -12.78
C TYR A 242 -6.22 6.14 -12.32
N THR A 243 -5.94 5.18 -13.19
CA THR A 243 -5.99 3.75 -12.89
C THR A 243 -4.59 3.16 -12.90
N PHE A 244 -4.30 2.33 -11.90
CA PHE A 244 -3.03 1.64 -11.73
C PHE A 244 -3.28 0.15 -11.84
N SER A 245 -2.63 -0.52 -12.79
CA SER A 245 -2.76 -1.96 -12.99
C SER A 245 -1.41 -2.65 -13.17
N VAL A 246 -1.32 -3.90 -12.75
CA VAL A 246 -0.12 -4.72 -12.96
C VAL A 246 -0.40 -5.71 -14.09
N TYR A 247 0.39 -5.61 -15.15
CA TYR A 247 0.30 -6.45 -16.33
C TYR A 247 1.48 -7.41 -16.41
N TYR A 248 1.17 -8.70 -16.51
CA TYR A 248 2.14 -9.79 -16.69
C TYR A 248 2.05 -10.28 -18.14
N PRO A 249 3.06 -10.03 -18.99
CA PRO A 249 3.10 -10.68 -20.30
C PRO A 249 3.32 -12.19 -20.14
N GLU A 250 2.71 -13.00 -21.00
CA GLU A 250 2.97 -14.43 -21.04
C GLU A 250 4.35 -14.70 -21.65
N THR A 251 5.39 -14.76 -20.82
CA THR A 251 6.79 -14.80 -21.27
C THR A 251 7.07 -15.93 -22.25
N GLY A 252 6.57 -17.13 -22.01
CA GLY A 252 6.70 -18.28 -22.92
C GLY A 252 6.04 -18.11 -24.31
N LYS A 253 5.24 -17.07 -24.50
CA LYS A 253 4.60 -16.73 -25.78
C LYS A 253 5.14 -15.46 -26.41
N MET A 254 6.12 -14.79 -25.77
CA MET A 254 6.67 -13.54 -26.26
C MET A 254 7.44 -13.72 -27.58
N LYS A 255 7.30 -12.73 -28.46
CA LYS A 255 8.01 -12.65 -29.74
C LYS A 255 8.46 -11.21 -29.95
N GLU A 256 9.77 -10.99 -30.05
CA GLU A 256 10.40 -9.67 -30.21
C GLU A 256 9.70 -8.80 -31.27
N LYS A 257 9.47 -9.35 -32.47
CA LYS A 257 8.83 -8.64 -33.58
C LYS A 257 7.30 -8.48 -33.44
N LYS A 258 6.69 -9.03 -32.39
CA LYS A 258 5.24 -9.00 -32.18
C LYS A 258 4.89 -8.34 -30.86
N LYS A 259 4.90 -7.00 -30.82
CA LYS A 259 4.62 -6.20 -29.62
C LYS A 259 3.33 -6.59 -28.87
N SER A 260 2.32 -7.12 -29.59
CA SER A 260 1.08 -7.60 -28.97
C SER A 260 1.26 -8.75 -27.98
N THR A 261 2.44 -9.35 -27.90
CA THR A 261 2.73 -10.45 -26.99
C THR A 261 3.35 -10.01 -25.66
N TYR A 262 3.80 -8.75 -25.55
CA TYR A 262 4.48 -8.26 -24.33
C TYR A 262 4.24 -6.79 -24.00
N ILE A 263 3.68 -5.99 -24.92
CA ILE A 263 3.41 -4.56 -24.65
C ILE A 263 1.97 -4.39 -24.14
N PRO A 264 1.76 -3.67 -23.02
CA PRO A 264 0.42 -3.38 -22.52
C PRO A 264 -0.36 -2.49 -23.49
N LYS A 265 -1.69 -2.56 -23.44
CA LYS A 265 -2.59 -1.75 -24.25
C LYS A 265 -3.75 -1.18 -23.44
N THR A 266 -4.30 -0.06 -23.90
CA THR A 266 -5.55 0.51 -23.41
C THR A 266 -6.50 0.71 -24.60
N GLY A 267 -7.70 0.16 -24.52
CA GLY A 267 -8.56 -0.02 -25.68
C GLY A 267 -7.87 -0.88 -26.73
N ASP A 268 -7.80 -0.38 -27.96
CA ASP A 268 -7.13 -1.07 -29.07
C ASP A 268 -5.69 -0.59 -29.34
N GLN A 269 -5.17 0.34 -28.51
CA GLN A 269 -3.86 0.96 -28.72
C GLN A 269 -2.81 0.38 -27.78
N TYR A 270 -1.72 -0.14 -28.37
CA TYR A 270 -0.53 -0.54 -27.62
C TYR A 270 0.25 0.70 -27.19
N MET A 271 0.82 0.63 -25.99
CA MET A 271 1.64 1.71 -25.44
C MET A 271 2.88 1.94 -26.30
N ASP A 272 3.23 3.21 -26.51
CA ASP A 272 4.47 3.56 -27.20
C ASP A 272 5.68 3.23 -26.32
N ALA A 273 6.78 2.77 -26.95
CA ALA A 273 7.99 2.39 -26.24
C ALA A 273 8.59 3.56 -25.43
N GLY A 274 8.43 4.80 -25.93
CA GLY A 274 8.86 6.03 -25.25
C GLY A 274 8.09 6.35 -23.96
N ASP A 275 6.94 5.72 -23.75
CA ASP A 275 6.09 5.87 -22.56
C ASP A 275 6.28 4.76 -21.54
N ILE A 276 7.21 3.81 -21.80
CA ILE A 276 7.58 2.71 -20.92
C ILE A 276 8.95 3.01 -20.33
N TYR A 277 9.00 3.22 -19.01
CA TYR A 277 10.20 3.53 -18.27
C TYR A 277 10.76 2.29 -17.59
N TYR A 278 12.07 2.11 -17.66
CA TYR A 278 12.78 1.00 -17.04
C TYR A 278 14.22 1.40 -16.70
N GLN A 279 14.85 0.70 -15.77
CA GLN A 279 16.26 0.91 -15.45
C GLN A 279 17.11 -0.08 -16.25
N LYS A 280 18.13 0.38 -16.98
CA LYS A 280 19.07 -0.51 -17.68
C LYS A 280 19.70 -1.51 -16.71
N GLY A 281 19.60 -2.80 -17.07
CA GLY A 281 20.08 -3.92 -16.22
C GLY A 281 19.15 -4.29 -15.07
N GLN A 282 17.96 -3.72 -14.98
CA GLN A 282 16.88 -4.21 -14.14
C GLN A 282 16.21 -5.40 -14.83
N GLU A 283 15.95 -6.44 -14.07
CA GLU A 283 15.20 -7.61 -14.51
C GLU A 283 13.76 -7.45 -14.02
N ALA A 284 12.82 -7.37 -14.92
CA ALA A 284 11.40 -7.25 -14.58
C ALA A 284 10.57 -8.12 -15.52
N SER A 285 9.54 -8.76 -14.99
CA SER A 285 8.59 -9.59 -15.76
C SER A 285 7.23 -8.95 -15.86
N GLU A 286 7.01 -7.85 -15.18
CA GLU A 286 5.72 -7.18 -15.06
C GLU A 286 5.82 -5.68 -15.35
N TYR A 287 4.67 -5.11 -15.70
CA TYR A 287 4.49 -3.68 -15.88
C TYR A 287 3.52 -3.13 -14.86
N LEU A 288 3.89 -2.05 -14.20
CA LEU A 288 2.93 -1.13 -13.64
C LEU A 288 2.42 -0.21 -14.76
N VAL A 289 1.15 -0.30 -15.09
CA VAL A 289 0.49 0.51 -16.12
C VAL A 289 -0.36 1.58 -15.45
N VAL A 290 -0.12 2.84 -15.78
CA VAL A 290 -0.93 3.97 -15.34
C VAL A 290 -1.67 4.52 -16.54
N THR A 291 -3.01 4.52 -16.48
CA THR A 291 -3.87 5.07 -17.55
C THR A 291 -4.77 6.15 -16.96
N THR A 292 -5.02 7.19 -17.74
CA THR A 292 -5.88 8.30 -17.31
C THR A 292 -7.07 8.45 -18.26
N LEU A 293 -8.26 8.70 -17.70
CA LEU A 293 -9.49 8.95 -18.42
C LEU A 293 -10.15 10.23 -17.91
N SER A 294 -10.85 10.97 -18.79
CA SER A 294 -11.71 12.07 -18.36
C SER A 294 -13.07 11.52 -17.92
N ALA A 295 -13.58 11.93 -16.78
CA ALA A 295 -14.94 11.59 -16.34
C ALA A 295 -16.02 12.18 -17.26
N ASP A 296 -15.74 13.29 -17.94
CA ASP A 296 -16.65 13.90 -18.90
C ASP A 296 -16.75 13.07 -20.19
N ASN A 297 -15.60 12.55 -20.67
CA ASN A 297 -15.51 11.69 -21.85
C ASN A 297 -14.72 10.41 -21.56
N PRO A 298 -15.30 9.45 -20.85
CA PRO A 298 -14.62 8.23 -20.42
C PRO A 298 -14.53 7.14 -21.50
N SER A 299 -14.83 7.48 -22.76
CA SER A 299 -14.80 6.52 -23.89
C SER A 299 -13.40 6.23 -24.43
N SER A 300 -12.42 7.06 -24.07
CA SER A 300 -11.01 6.92 -24.48
C SER A 300 -10.08 7.38 -23.35
N TYR A 301 -8.85 6.89 -23.37
CA TYR A 301 -7.84 7.39 -22.44
C TYR A 301 -7.30 8.77 -22.87
N VAL A 302 -6.84 9.55 -21.90
CA VAL A 302 -6.23 10.86 -22.08
C VAL A 302 -4.69 10.72 -22.21
N ASP A 303 -4.10 9.88 -21.36
CA ASP A 303 -2.68 9.59 -21.33
C ASP A 303 -2.43 8.21 -20.74
N GLN A 304 -1.27 7.62 -21.01
CA GLN A 304 -0.85 6.35 -20.41
C GLN A 304 0.67 6.31 -20.30
N LYS A 305 1.17 5.73 -19.21
CA LYS A 305 2.59 5.47 -18.97
C LYS A 305 2.75 4.10 -18.32
N ALA A 306 3.91 3.48 -18.47
CA ALA A 306 4.24 2.29 -17.71
C ALA A 306 5.64 2.35 -17.10
N LEU A 307 5.79 1.64 -16.02
CA LEU A 307 7.08 1.25 -15.46
C LEU A 307 7.25 -0.25 -15.67
N LEU A 308 8.42 -0.67 -16.13
CA LEU A 308 8.77 -2.08 -16.19
C LEU A 308 9.22 -2.53 -14.79
N THR A 309 8.27 -2.72 -13.91
CA THR A 309 8.45 -3.05 -12.50
C THR A 309 7.13 -3.47 -11.86
N LYS A 310 7.21 -4.13 -10.70
CA LYS A 310 6.04 -4.53 -9.92
C LYS A 310 5.48 -3.39 -9.13
N GLY A 311 4.86 -2.50 -9.20
CA GLY A 311 4.37 -1.50 -8.22
C GLY A 311 3.48 -2.17 -7.17
N ASP A 312 3.90 -2.12 -5.92
CA ASP A 312 3.17 -2.73 -4.80
C ASP A 312 2.33 -1.69 -4.04
N THR A 313 2.92 -0.53 -3.77
CA THR A 313 2.32 0.51 -2.92
C THR A 313 2.23 1.82 -3.66
N PHE A 314 1.10 2.53 -3.49
CA PHE A 314 0.82 3.79 -4.19
C PHE A 314 0.41 4.87 -3.21
N TYR A 315 0.99 6.05 -3.34
CA TYR A 315 0.54 7.26 -2.67
C TYR A 315 0.30 8.36 -3.72
N VAL A 316 -0.90 8.90 -3.75
CA VAL A 316 -1.27 9.97 -4.67
C VAL A 316 -1.53 11.24 -3.89
N SER A 317 -0.59 12.17 -3.95
CA SER A 317 -0.72 13.48 -3.32
C SER A 317 -1.49 14.46 -4.21
N GLY A 318 -1.66 15.68 -3.76
CA GLY A 318 -2.24 16.75 -4.61
C GLY A 318 -1.39 17.11 -5.84
N ARG A 319 -0.11 16.69 -5.93
CA ARG A 319 0.85 17.08 -6.96
C ARG A 319 1.52 15.93 -7.69
N TYR A 320 1.74 14.81 -7.00
CA TYR A 320 2.51 13.70 -7.51
C TYR A 320 1.84 12.36 -7.25
N ILE A 321 2.11 11.42 -8.13
CA ILE A 321 1.86 10.00 -7.93
C ILE A 321 3.19 9.37 -7.56
N TYR A 322 3.21 8.66 -6.43
CA TYR A 322 4.34 7.85 -5.98
C TYR A 322 3.95 6.38 -6.06
N ALA A 323 4.82 5.59 -6.69
CA ALA A 323 4.69 4.15 -6.74
C ALA A 323 5.95 3.52 -6.15
N VAL A 324 5.79 2.54 -5.29
CA VAL A 324 6.89 1.81 -4.67
C VAL A 324 6.92 0.39 -5.21
N ASP A 325 8.09 -0.04 -5.65
CA ASP A 325 8.43 -1.44 -5.86
C ASP A 325 9.26 -1.91 -4.67
N ASN A 326 8.68 -2.73 -3.83
CA ASN A 326 9.38 -3.27 -2.65
C ASN A 326 10.38 -4.40 -3.02
N GLY A 327 10.40 -4.82 -4.28
CA GLY A 327 11.20 -5.96 -4.72
C GLY A 327 10.65 -7.28 -4.18
N TYR A 328 11.47 -8.34 -4.26
CA TYR A 328 11.10 -9.63 -3.69
C TYR A 328 11.46 -9.64 -2.19
N VAL A 329 10.47 -9.59 -1.34
CA VAL A 329 10.60 -9.94 0.08
C VAL A 329 10.50 -11.45 0.16
N VAL A 330 11.58 -12.11 0.49
CA VAL A 330 11.52 -13.53 0.89
C VAL A 330 10.91 -13.54 2.28
N ASP A 331 9.65 -13.95 2.35
CA ASP A 331 8.91 -14.08 3.60
C ASP A 331 9.72 -14.91 4.61
N GLY A 332 9.88 -14.41 5.83
CA GLY A 332 10.76 -14.97 6.87
C GLY A 332 10.38 -16.37 7.38
N CYS A 333 9.49 -17.09 6.70
CA CYS A 333 8.98 -18.41 7.07
C CYS A 333 9.43 -19.56 6.17
N VAL A 334 10.28 -19.35 5.15
CA VAL A 334 10.81 -20.44 4.34
C VAL A 334 12.30 -20.60 4.60
N ALA A 335 12.69 -21.78 5.07
CA ALA A 335 14.07 -22.17 5.20
C ALA A 335 14.78 -22.02 3.84
N VAL A 336 15.61 -21.00 3.72
CA VAL A 336 16.43 -20.77 2.52
C VAL A 336 17.51 -21.85 2.47
N PRO A 337 17.62 -22.62 1.39
CA PRO A 337 18.78 -23.49 1.20
C PRO A 337 20.06 -22.64 1.19
N GLU A 338 21.04 -23.00 2.00
CA GLU A 338 22.35 -22.37 1.99
C GLU A 338 22.97 -22.42 0.58
N LYS A 339 23.26 -21.27 0.05
CA LYS A 339 24.10 -20.91 -1.09
C LYS A 339 23.35 -20.32 -2.29
N LYS A 340 23.21 -19.01 -2.23
CA LYS A 340 23.66 -18.00 -3.21
C LYS A 340 23.25 -16.66 -2.62
N GLU A 341 24.18 -15.71 -2.58
CA GLU A 341 23.88 -14.31 -2.30
C GLU A 341 22.89 -13.82 -3.36
N THR A 342 21.60 -13.92 -3.07
CA THR A 342 20.59 -13.14 -3.79
C THR A 342 20.89 -11.70 -3.42
N LYS A 343 21.30 -10.90 -4.40
CA LYS A 343 21.36 -9.45 -4.23
C LYS A 343 19.97 -9.01 -3.79
N GLU A 344 19.85 -8.61 -2.52
CA GLU A 344 18.64 -7.99 -2.01
C GLU A 344 18.33 -6.78 -2.90
N SER A 345 17.26 -6.86 -3.68
CA SER A 345 16.81 -5.71 -4.44
C SER A 345 16.29 -4.70 -3.42
N LYS A 346 16.92 -3.53 -3.35
CA LYS A 346 16.45 -2.45 -2.49
C LYS A 346 15.14 -1.91 -3.06
N PRO A 347 14.15 -1.60 -2.19
CA PRO A 347 12.92 -0.95 -2.64
C PRO A 347 13.19 0.33 -3.42
N VAL A 348 12.40 0.57 -4.44
CA VAL A 348 12.52 1.74 -5.33
C VAL A 348 11.22 2.53 -5.33
N LEU A 349 11.32 3.83 -5.10
CA LEU A 349 10.23 4.79 -5.27
C LEU A 349 10.32 5.42 -6.65
N TYR A 350 9.22 5.43 -7.37
CA TYR A 350 9.02 6.13 -8.64
C TYR A 350 8.06 7.30 -8.43
N ARG A 351 8.31 8.43 -9.09
CA ARG A 351 7.45 9.62 -9.01
C ARG A 351 6.98 10.08 -10.39
N PHE A 352 5.67 10.32 -10.52
CA PHE A 352 5.08 10.99 -11.67
C PHE A 352 4.45 12.31 -11.22
N GLY A 353 4.64 13.37 -12.00
CA GLY A 353 3.77 14.55 -11.98
C GLY A 353 2.52 14.25 -12.76
N TYR A 354 1.39 14.82 -12.34
CA TYR A 354 0.13 14.67 -13.05
C TYR A 354 -0.68 15.98 -12.99
N ASP A 355 -1.27 16.31 -14.12
CA ASP A 355 -2.14 17.50 -14.26
C ASP A 355 -3.15 17.26 -15.39
N LYS A 356 -4.44 17.47 -15.10
CA LYS A 356 -5.53 17.34 -16.09
C LYS A 356 -5.42 16.09 -16.96
N GLY A 357 -5.19 14.95 -16.31
CA GLY A 357 -5.04 13.66 -16.97
C GLY A 357 -3.71 13.43 -17.68
N ARG A 358 -2.78 14.39 -17.72
CA ARG A 358 -1.45 14.20 -18.30
C ARG A 358 -0.46 13.72 -17.26
N LEU A 359 0.38 12.78 -17.64
CA LEU A 359 1.40 12.14 -16.81
C LEU A 359 2.79 12.56 -17.26
N SER A 360 3.70 12.81 -16.32
CA SER A 360 5.10 13.09 -16.60
C SER A 360 5.99 12.38 -15.59
N TYR A 361 6.90 11.54 -16.05
CA TYR A 361 7.88 10.90 -15.18
C TYR A 361 8.82 11.94 -14.55
N LYS A 362 9.04 11.85 -13.23
CA LYS A 362 9.80 12.82 -12.42
C LYS A 362 11.00 12.20 -11.69
N GLY A 363 11.34 10.96 -12.04
CA GLY A 363 12.49 10.28 -11.45
C GLY A 363 12.15 9.18 -10.48
N GLN A 364 13.20 8.58 -9.94
CA GLN A 364 13.13 7.46 -9.01
C GLN A 364 14.24 7.52 -7.99
N MET A 365 14.07 6.80 -6.86
CA MET A 365 15.12 6.64 -5.87
C MET A 365 15.03 5.32 -5.12
N LYS A 366 16.16 4.85 -4.60
CA LYS A 366 16.20 3.66 -3.72
C LYS A 366 15.81 4.06 -2.31
N LEU A 367 14.82 3.37 -1.75
CA LEU A 367 14.36 3.61 -0.38
C LEU A 367 15.30 2.97 0.67
N SER A 368 15.18 3.44 1.89
CA SER A 368 15.92 2.90 3.04
C SER A 368 15.38 1.54 3.51
N GLY A 369 14.14 1.20 3.21
CA GLY A 369 13.45 -0.04 3.56
C GLY A 369 12.11 -0.15 2.87
N ILE A 370 11.36 -1.18 3.20
CA ILE A 370 10.08 -1.55 2.61
C ILE A 370 8.97 -0.60 3.08
N VAL A 371 8.08 -0.22 2.16
CA VAL A 371 6.90 0.61 2.40
C VAL A 371 5.69 -0.16 1.90
N GLU A 372 4.87 -0.68 2.82
CA GLU A 372 3.80 -1.64 2.53
C GLU A 372 2.43 -0.97 2.34
N SER A 373 2.27 0.27 2.82
CA SER A 373 0.99 0.99 2.79
C SER A 373 1.15 2.43 2.31
N SER A 374 0.14 2.95 1.61
CA SER A 374 0.04 4.37 1.26
C SER A 374 0.11 5.29 2.48
N TYR A 375 -0.45 4.85 3.61
CA TYR A 375 -0.45 5.59 4.87
C TYR A 375 0.93 5.75 5.51
N GLN A 376 1.93 5.00 5.04
CA GLN A 376 3.32 5.19 5.41
C GLN A 376 3.99 6.35 4.66
N MET A 377 3.28 7.01 3.75
CA MET A 377 3.78 8.14 2.94
C MET A 377 2.92 9.38 3.11
N GLN A 378 3.56 10.55 3.20
CA GLN A 378 2.87 11.84 3.26
C GLN A 378 3.73 12.96 2.68
N GLU A 379 3.15 13.76 1.77
CA GLU A 379 3.76 15.03 1.39
C GLU A 379 3.62 16.08 2.50
N MET A 380 4.74 16.70 2.85
CA MET A 380 4.85 17.78 3.83
C MET A 380 5.47 19.01 3.18
N GLY A 381 4.65 19.90 2.63
CA GLY A 381 5.12 20.99 1.78
C GLY A 381 5.73 20.42 0.48
N GLU A 382 7.01 20.69 0.22
CA GLU A 382 7.72 20.15 -0.96
C GLU A 382 8.43 18.83 -0.71
N ASN A 383 8.44 18.35 0.53
CA ASN A 383 9.13 17.13 0.93
C ASN A 383 8.17 15.95 0.99
N LEU A 384 8.71 14.73 0.83
CA LEU A 384 8.00 13.49 1.05
C LEU A 384 8.55 12.81 2.29
N ALA A 385 7.71 12.58 3.30
CA ALA A 385 8.00 11.72 4.41
C ALA A 385 7.56 10.28 4.10
N TYR A 386 8.37 9.28 4.47
CA TYR A 386 7.95 7.89 4.43
C TYR A 386 8.47 7.09 5.62
N ILE A 387 7.61 6.25 6.17
CA ILE A 387 7.93 5.28 7.22
C ILE A 387 8.26 3.95 6.53
N TYR A 388 9.28 3.25 7.01
CA TYR A 388 9.76 2.03 6.38
C TYR A 388 10.12 0.96 7.41
N THR A 389 10.09 -0.30 6.97
CA THR A 389 10.60 -1.45 7.72
C THR A 389 11.82 -2.05 7.01
N LYS A 390 12.85 -2.38 7.78
CA LYS A 390 14.01 -3.16 7.33
C LYS A 390 13.96 -4.53 7.94
N TYR A 391 13.85 -5.55 7.11
CA TYR A 391 13.96 -6.94 7.52
C TYR A 391 15.43 -7.37 7.38
N GLY A 392 16.08 -7.67 8.49
CA GLY A 392 17.43 -8.22 8.54
C GLY A 392 17.40 -9.70 8.90
N LYS A 393 18.55 -10.36 8.81
CA LYS A 393 18.66 -11.83 8.99
C LYS A 393 18.09 -12.37 10.31
N ASN A 394 18.07 -11.57 11.38
CA ASN A 394 17.49 -11.90 12.69
C ASN A 394 16.99 -10.65 13.42
N LYS A 395 16.72 -9.57 12.70
CA LYS A 395 16.34 -8.30 13.32
C LYS A 395 15.48 -7.47 12.38
N THR A 396 14.30 -7.10 12.84
CA THR A 396 13.44 -6.13 12.19
C THR A 396 13.68 -4.76 12.80
N THR A 397 13.73 -3.70 12.00
CA THR A 397 13.82 -2.33 12.49
C THR A 397 12.98 -1.42 11.62
N ASN A 398 12.34 -0.45 12.25
CA ASN A 398 11.54 0.55 11.58
C ASN A 398 12.26 1.91 11.57
N GLY A 399 11.83 2.79 10.69
CA GLY A 399 12.37 4.12 10.59
C GLY A 399 11.50 5.05 9.77
N ILE A 400 11.85 6.32 9.77
CA ILE A 400 11.21 7.36 8.97
C ILE A 400 12.29 8.16 8.24
N CYS A 401 12.03 8.48 6.98
CA CYS A 401 12.93 9.24 6.14
C CYS A 401 12.17 10.41 5.49
N LEU A 402 12.83 11.53 5.34
CA LEU A 402 12.34 12.70 4.63
C LEU A 402 13.15 12.93 3.36
N LEU A 403 12.47 13.05 2.23
CA LEU A 403 13.05 13.35 0.92
C LEU A 403 12.73 14.78 0.53
N GLY A 404 13.71 15.45 -0.10
CA GLY A 404 13.50 16.74 -0.72
C GLY A 404 12.75 16.68 -2.05
N PRO A 405 12.45 17.85 -2.66
CA PRO A 405 11.77 17.93 -3.95
C PRO A 405 12.55 17.28 -5.10
N ASP A 406 13.86 17.10 -4.96
CA ASP A 406 14.77 16.43 -5.89
C ASP A 406 14.87 14.91 -5.64
N LEU A 407 14.02 14.35 -4.78
CA LEU A 407 14.04 12.95 -4.30
C LEU A 407 15.33 12.56 -3.55
N LYS A 408 16.14 13.52 -3.13
CA LYS A 408 17.30 13.22 -2.28
C LYS A 408 16.91 13.17 -0.81
N LYS A 409 17.55 12.28 -0.09
CA LYS A 409 17.37 12.16 1.35
C LYS A 409 17.85 13.43 2.07
N ARG A 410 16.93 14.05 2.84
CA ARG A 410 17.22 15.20 3.72
C ARG A 410 17.59 14.72 5.12
N SER A 411 16.77 13.89 5.70
CA SER A 411 16.99 13.34 7.03
C SER A 411 16.40 11.94 7.17
N GLU A 412 16.92 11.18 8.13
CA GLU A 412 16.46 9.83 8.44
C GLU A 412 16.59 9.56 9.94
N LEU A 413 15.56 8.97 10.53
CA LEU A 413 15.57 8.47 11.89
C LEU A 413 15.22 6.97 11.85
N GLY A 414 16.20 6.11 12.09
CA GLY A 414 16.06 4.67 12.07
C GLY A 414 16.14 4.02 13.45
N LYS A 415 16.12 2.68 13.48
CA LYS A 415 16.21 1.85 14.70
C LYS A 415 15.08 2.12 15.70
N LEU A 416 13.87 2.30 15.20
CA LEU A 416 12.66 2.45 15.99
C LEU A 416 11.96 1.10 16.08
N GLY A 417 11.43 0.73 17.26
CA GLY A 417 10.73 -0.55 17.44
C GLY A 417 11.58 -1.75 16.98
N GLU A 418 12.75 -1.94 17.59
CA GLU A 418 13.65 -3.05 17.24
C GLU A 418 12.97 -4.39 17.52
N ASP A 419 12.98 -5.30 16.53
CA ASP A 419 12.29 -6.60 16.53
C ASP A 419 10.75 -6.50 16.65
N GLU A 420 10.17 -5.37 16.23
CA GLU A 420 8.74 -5.12 16.22
C GLU A 420 8.26 -4.91 14.78
N ASN A 421 7.07 -5.43 14.46
CA ASN A 421 6.42 -5.21 13.18
C ASN A 421 5.70 -3.86 13.17
N LEU A 422 5.79 -3.13 12.08
CA LEU A 422 4.99 -1.92 11.86
C LEU A 422 3.53 -2.35 11.61
N MET A 423 2.60 -1.86 12.43
CA MET A 423 1.18 -2.23 12.35
C MET A 423 0.37 -1.20 11.58
N THR A 424 0.59 0.07 11.86
CA THR A 424 -0.12 1.17 11.19
C THR A 424 0.63 2.48 11.34
N SER A 425 0.31 3.45 10.50
CA SER A 425 0.84 4.80 10.57
C SER A 425 -0.17 5.83 10.13
N TYR A 426 -0.01 7.04 10.64
CA TYR A 426 -0.84 8.18 10.28
C TYR A 426 -0.04 9.48 10.40
N PHE A 427 -0.33 10.45 9.55
CA PHE A 427 0.31 11.75 9.59
C PHE A 427 -0.73 12.85 9.86
N ILE A 428 -0.38 13.76 10.76
CA ILE A 428 -1.19 14.97 11.01
C ILE A 428 -0.23 16.16 10.97
N ASP A 429 -0.49 17.12 10.10
CA ASP A 429 0.34 18.30 9.90
C ASP A 429 1.80 17.90 9.57
N LYS A 430 2.71 18.17 10.50
CA LYS A 430 4.13 17.81 10.39
C LYS A 430 4.56 16.75 11.41
N MET A 431 3.61 16.01 11.93
CA MET A 431 3.86 14.92 12.87
C MET A 431 3.56 13.58 12.23
N ALA A 432 4.42 12.60 12.46
CA ALA A 432 4.18 11.20 12.10
C ALA A 432 3.87 10.39 13.36
N TYR A 433 2.81 9.61 13.29
CA TYR A 433 2.35 8.69 14.33
C TYR A 433 2.40 7.28 13.75
N PHE A 434 3.03 6.34 14.42
CA PHE A 434 3.01 4.96 13.98
C PHE A 434 3.13 3.99 15.14
N VAL A 435 2.54 2.84 14.96
CA VAL A 435 2.45 1.76 15.93
C VAL A 435 3.32 0.62 15.47
N THR A 436 4.16 0.12 16.34
CA THR A 436 4.87 -1.14 16.16
C THR A 436 4.41 -2.14 17.22
N TYR A 437 4.51 -3.43 16.95
CA TYR A 437 4.04 -4.46 17.86
C TYR A 437 4.92 -5.71 17.88
N ARG A 438 5.17 -6.21 19.08
CA ARG A 438 5.66 -7.56 19.36
C ARG A 438 4.96 -8.18 20.55
N THR A 439 4.97 -7.50 21.69
CA THR A 439 4.31 -7.91 22.96
C THR A 439 3.63 -6.73 23.66
N THR A 440 4.10 -5.54 23.44
CA THR A 440 3.53 -4.25 23.87
C THR A 440 3.50 -3.31 22.69
N ASP A 441 2.61 -2.35 22.70
CA ASP A 441 2.28 -1.45 21.60
C ASP A 441 2.88 -0.05 21.83
N PRO A 442 4.12 0.22 21.42
CA PRO A 442 4.59 1.60 21.42
C PRO A 442 3.98 2.39 20.26
N VAL A 443 3.34 3.51 20.58
CA VAL A 443 3.01 4.56 19.60
C VAL A 443 4.17 5.54 19.56
N PHE A 444 4.87 5.60 18.43
CA PHE A 444 5.92 6.58 18.19
C PHE A 444 5.33 7.88 17.67
N VAL A 445 5.81 9.00 18.20
CA VAL A 445 5.48 10.34 17.72
C VAL A 445 6.77 11.02 17.27
N ILE A 446 6.83 11.32 15.97
CA ILE A 446 8.01 11.91 15.33
C ILE A 446 7.67 13.29 14.78
N ASP A 447 8.47 14.28 15.16
CA ASP A 447 8.40 15.63 14.61
C ASP A 447 9.18 15.71 13.30
N CYS A 448 8.49 16.05 12.24
CA CYS A 448 8.99 16.24 10.88
C CYS A 448 9.02 17.72 10.47
N SER A 449 8.86 18.66 11.40
CA SER A 449 8.79 20.12 11.12
C SER A 449 10.08 20.64 10.52
N ASN A 450 11.24 20.12 10.97
CA ASN A 450 12.53 20.43 10.39
C ASN A 450 12.92 19.34 9.37
N PRO A 451 12.95 19.65 8.07
CA PRO A 451 13.26 18.66 7.05
C PRO A 451 14.69 18.09 7.12
N ASP A 452 15.60 18.78 7.78
CA ASP A 452 17.00 18.33 7.94
C ASP A 452 17.24 17.57 9.25
N ARG A 453 16.22 17.49 10.13
CA ARG A 453 16.33 16.83 11.43
C ARG A 453 14.99 16.30 11.91
N LEU A 454 14.77 15.01 11.73
CA LEU A 454 13.65 14.29 12.36
C LEU A 454 13.92 14.09 13.86
N GLU A 455 12.90 14.22 14.69
CA GLU A 455 13.04 14.10 16.15
C GLU A 455 11.95 13.23 16.75
N LYS A 456 12.36 12.16 17.48
CA LYS A 456 11.41 11.36 18.29
C LYS A 456 10.99 12.17 19.51
N LYS A 457 9.73 12.59 19.54
CA LYS A 457 9.15 13.36 20.66
C LYS A 457 8.57 12.46 21.74
N GLN A 458 8.04 11.29 21.34
CA GLN A 458 7.35 10.41 22.28
C GLN A 458 7.44 8.95 21.84
N GLU A 459 7.41 8.05 22.81
CA GLU A 459 7.17 6.63 22.70
C GLU A 459 6.16 6.26 23.79
N LEU A 460 4.87 6.13 23.43
CA LEU A 460 3.78 5.85 24.34
C LEU A 460 3.48 4.36 24.30
N LYS A 461 3.70 3.64 25.41
CA LYS A 461 3.46 2.19 25.54
C LYS A 461 2.05 1.93 26.07
N LEU A 462 1.31 1.12 25.34
CA LEU A 462 -0.07 0.74 25.67
C LEU A 462 -0.24 -0.79 25.66
N PRO A 463 -1.24 -1.34 26.38
CA PRO A 463 -1.57 -2.75 26.30
C PRO A 463 -2.24 -3.12 24.96
N GLY A 464 -1.83 -4.23 24.36
CA GLY A 464 -2.35 -4.71 23.09
C GLY A 464 -1.76 -3.95 21.90
N TYR A 465 -2.47 -3.86 20.76
CA TYR A 465 -2.03 -3.07 19.60
C TYR A 465 -3.17 -2.40 18.86
N SER A 466 -2.85 -1.40 18.06
CA SER A 466 -3.74 -0.74 17.12
C SER A 466 -3.26 -1.00 15.68
N GLY A 467 -4.10 -1.64 14.87
CA GLY A 467 -3.87 -1.85 13.44
C GLY A 467 -4.40 -0.70 12.59
N TYR A 468 -5.17 0.19 13.19
CA TYR A 468 -5.74 1.39 12.57
C TYR A 468 -5.48 2.60 13.43
N LEU A 469 -5.05 3.71 12.82
CA LEU A 469 -4.96 5.03 13.42
C LEU A 469 -5.63 6.06 12.52
N HIS A 470 -6.34 7.01 13.13
CA HIS A 470 -7.01 8.08 12.40
C HIS A 470 -7.20 9.34 13.22
N SER A 471 -7.16 10.52 12.58
CA SER A 471 -7.51 11.77 13.25
C SER A 471 -9.00 11.78 13.61
N PHE A 472 -9.33 12.37 14.74
CA PHE A 472 -10.69 12.45 15.22
C PHE A 472 -11.04 13.90 15.64
N GLY A 473 -11.07 14.76 14.64
CA GLY A 473 -11.06 16.19 14.79
C GLY A 473 -9.67 16.75 15.13
N GLU A 474 -9.57 17.98 15.52
CA GLU A 474 -8.30 18.68 15.70
C GLU A 474 -7.48 18.17 16.89
N LYS A 475 -8.16 17.72 17.96
CA LYS A 475 -7.55 17.42 19.26
C LYS A 475 -7.45 15.94 19.61
N ASN A 476 -7.99 15.06 18.79
CA ASN A 476 -8.01 13.65 19.10
C ASN A 476 -7.46 12.80 17.96
N LEU A 477 -6.90 11.67 18.32
CA LEU A 477 -6.57 10.54 17.45
C LEU A 477 -7.34 9.31 17.97
N ILE A 478 -7.75 8.42 17.09
CA ILE A 478 -8.33 7.14 17.48
C ILE A 478 -7.48 5.98 16.99
N GLY A 479 -7.48 4.90 17.76
CA GLY A 479 -6.86 3.64 17.40
C GLY A 479 -7.86 2.50 17.53
N LEU A 480 -7.97 1.64 16.50
CA LEU A 480 -8.74 0.41 16.53
C LEU A 480 -7.78 -0.77 16.41
N GLY A 481 -8.00 -1.82 17.21
CA GLY A 481 -7.13 -2.99 17.21
C GLY A 481 -7.54 -3.98 18.30
N TYR A 482 -6.57 -4.59 19.00
CA TYR A 482 -6.84 -5.67 19.91
C TYR A 482 -6.17 -5.47 21.27
N THR A 483 -6.82 -6.04 22.31
CA THR A 483 -6.18 -6.31 23.60
C THR A 483 -5.27 -7.55 23.49
N GLY A 484 -4.39 -7.78 24.46
CA GLY A 484 -3.60 -9.02 24.53
C GLY A 484 -4.40 -10.33 24.68
N GLY A 485 -5.75 -10.27 24.66
CA GLY A 485 -6.66 -11.41 24.85
C GLY A 485 -7.70 -11.58 23.72
N ASP A 486 -7.35 -11.25 22.48
CA ASP A 486 -8.22 -11.41 21.29
C ASP A 486 -9.59 -10.69 21.41
N LYS A 487 -9.61 -9.49 21.94
CA LYS A 487 -10.80 -8.64 22.00
C LYS A 487 -10.54 -7.34 21.28
N VAL A 488 -11.47 -6.94 20.45
CA VAL A 488 -11.43 -5.64 19.78
C VAL A 488 -11.44 -4.51 20.80
N LYS A 489 -10.49 -3.59 20.69
CA LYS A 489 -10.41 -2.35 21.47
C LYS A 489 -10.50 -1.12 20.59
N LEU A 490 -11.12 -0.08 21.07
CA LEU A 490 -11.15 1.25 20.50
C LEU A 490 -10.57 2.23 21.52
N THR A 491 -9.47 2.89 21.16
CA THR A 491 -8.74 3.84 22.01
C THR A 491 -8.90 5.24 21.47
N ALA A 492 -9.19 6.21 22.34
CA ALA A 492 -9.09 7.63 22.05
C ALA A 492 -7.82 8.19 22.68
N PHE A 493 -7.11 9.02 21.93
CA PHE A 493 -5.96 9.77 22.40
C PHE A 493 -6.28 11.26 22.35
N ASP A 494 -5.95 11.99 23.42
CA ASP A 494 -5.86 13.44 23.40
C ASP A 494 -4.51 13.83 22.80
N LYS A 495 -4.54 14.76 21.84
CA LYS A 495 -3.35 15.34 21.20
C LYS A 495 -3.18 16.76 21.72
N ASP A 496 -2.04 17.09 22.31
CA ASP A 496 -1.69 18.43 22.72
C ASP A 496 -1.21 19.33 21.55
N GLU A 497 -0.95 20.59 21.83
CA GLU A 497 -0.48 21.57 20.83
C GLU A 497 0.90 21.22 20.24
N LYS A 498 1.67 20.37 20.91
CA LYS A 498 2.98 19.86 20.44
C LYS A 498 2.85 18.54 19.66
N GLY A 499 1.63 18.04 19.48
CA GLY A 499 1.36 16.77 18.82
C GLY A 499 1.60 15.54 19.70
N LEU A 500 1.88 15.70 21.01
CA LEU A 500 2.06 14.58 21.93
C LEU A 500 0.72 13.93 22.27
N LEU A 501 0.72 12.61 22.44
CA LEU A 501 -0.45 11.82 22.69
C LEU A 501 -0.55 11.41 24.17
N LYS A 502 -1.77 11.46 24.68
CA LYS A 502 -2.15 10.85 25.96
C LYS A 502 -3.39 10.01 25.73
N GLU A 503 -3.42 8.79 26.25
CA GLU A 503 -4.64 7.99 26.28
C GLU A 503 -5.73 8.73 27.06
N ALA A 504 -6.86 8.99 26.39
CA ALA A 504 -8.03 9.61 27.01
C ALA A 504 -8.97 8.53 27.58
N ASP A 505 -9.28 7.52 26.74
CA ASP A 505 -10.15 6.41 27.12
C ASP A 505 -9.95 5.22 26.17
N THR A 506 -10.17 4.01 26.69
CA THR A 506 -10.19 2.77 25.90
C THR A 506 -11.44 1.97 26.24
N THR A 507 -12.23 1.64 25.22
CA THR A 507 -13.34 0.70 25.35
C THR A 507 -12.99 -0.62 24.65
N VAL A 508 -13.45 -1.73 25.24
CA VAL A 508 -13.17 -3.08 24.77
C VAL A 508 -14.48 -3.79 24.49
N TRP A 509 -14.55 -4.51 23.37
CA TRP A 509 -15.69 -5.38 23.09
C TRP A 509 -15.77 -6.51 24.12
N GLU A 510 -17.00 -6.86 24.58
CA GLU A 510 -17.18 -7.70 25.77
C GLU A 510 -16.68 -9.14 25.58
N LYS A 511 -16.75 -9.64 24.35
CA LYS A 511 -16.38 -11.02 24.03
C LYS A 511 -15.14 -11.09 23.16
N LYS A 512 -14.58 -12.28 23.05
CA LYS A 512 -13.57 -12.58 22.02
C LYS A 512 -14.14 -12.26 20.64
N SER A 513 -13.42 -11.46 19.87
CA SER A 513 -13.91 -10.86 18.65
C SER A 513 -12.76 -10.43 17.74
N SER A 514 -13.07 -10.24 16.45
CA SER A 514 -12.19 -9.63 15.47
C SER A 514 -12.88 -8.48 14.75
N THR A 515 -12.11 -7.70 14.01
CA THR A 515 -12.57 -6.57 13.19
C THR A 515 -11.65 -6.42 11.97
N ASP A 516 -12.06 -5.62 11.01
CA ASP A 516 -11.29 -5.33 9.80
C ASP A 516 -10.40 -4.10 10.00
N GLU A 517 -9.51 -4.10 11.01
CA GLU A 517 -8.68 -2.96 11.39
C GLU A 517 -7.66 -2.55 10.32
N TYR A 518 -7.36 -3.41 9.37
CA TYR A 518 -6.49 -3.10 8.25
C TYR A 518 -7.23 -2.54 7.03
N ASP A 519 -8.56 -2.68 6.98
CA ASP A 519 -9.39 -2.06 5.96
C ASP A 519 -9.88 -0.68 6.45
N HIS A 520 -9.16 0.37 6.08
CA HIS A 520 -9.50 1.75 6.46
C HIS A 520 -10.93 2.15 6.06
N TYR A 521 -11.50 1.51 5.06
CA TYR A 521 -12.85 1.79 4.56
C TYR A 521 -13.96 1.07 5.34
N SER A 522 -13.61 0.05 6.12
CA SER A 522 -14.55 -0.63 7.01
C SER A 522 -14.88 0.19 8.24
N VAL A 523 -14.04 1.20 8.54
CA VAL A 523 -14.20 2.10 9.68
C VAL A 523 -14.85 3.40 9.23
N TRP A 524 -16.08 3.63 9.65
CA TRP A 524 -16.76 4.90 9.42
C TRP A 524 -16.38 5.90 10.52
N VAL A 525 -15.91 7.08 10.14
CA VAL A 525 -15.54 8.17 11.05
C VAL A 525 -16.38 9.40 10.75
N ASP A 526 -17.04 9.97 11.77
CA ASP A 526 -17.69 11.27 11.74
C ASP A 526 -17.08 12.14 12.84
N ALA A 527 -15.99 12.82 12.50
CA ALA A 527 -15.21 13.61 13.44
C ALA A 527 -16.00 14.79 14.02
N ASP A 528 -16.91 15.39 13.24
CA ASP A 528 -17.75 16.52 13.65
C ASP A 528 -18.72 16.12 14.76
N ARG A 529 -19.27 14.90 14.67
CA ARG A 529 -20.16 14.35 15.69
C ARG A 529 -19.43 13.54 16.76
N LYS A 530 -18.13 13.43 16.64
CA LYS A 530 -17.27 12.56 17.47
C LYS A 530 -17.77 11.11 17.51
N MET A 531 -18.11 10.57 16.37
CA MET A 531 -18.64 9.22 16.22
C MET A 531 -17.75 8.36 15.33
N VAL A 532 -17.67 7.08 15.66
CA VAL A 532 -16.97 6.05 14.88
C VAL A 532 -17.81 4.79 14.83
N GLY A 533 -17.81 4.12 13.69
CA GLY A 533 -18.50 2.84 13.52
C GLY A 533 -17.62 1.84 12.77
N PHE A 534 -17.68 0.57 13.18
CA PHE A 534 -16.90 -0.51 12.56
C PHE A 534 -17.57 -1.85 12.76
N THR A 535 -17.18 -2.83 11.95
CA THR A 535 -17.66 -4.21 12.02
C THR A 535 -16.96 -4.97 13.12
N VAL A 536 -17.68 -5.82 13.84
CA VAL A 536 -17.15 -6.71 14.89
C VAL A 536 -17.70 -8.12 14.68
N TYR A 537 -16.80 -9.09 14.63
CA TYR A 537 -17.09 -10.51 14.46
C TYR A 537 -16.98 -11.24 15.81
N GLU A 538 -18.10 -11.77 16.33
CA GLU A 538 -18.16 -12.62 17.54
C GLU A 538 -18.41 -14.07 17.13
N GLY A 539 -17.40 -14.84 16.82
CA GLY A 539 -17.56 -16.19 16.27
C GLY A 539 -18.32 -16.15 14.94
N THR A 540 -19.52 -16.72 14.87
CA THR A 540 -20.36 -16.69 13.65
C THR A 540 -21.29 -15.48 13.56
N LYS A 541 -21.30 -14.60 14.57
CA LYS A 541 -22.21 -13.44 14.61
C LYS A 541 -21.48 -12.16 14.27
N ASN A 542 -22.05 -11.41 13.33
CA ASN A 542 -21.50 -10.15 12.85
C ASN A 542 -22.33 -8.99 13.37
N TYR A 543 -21.64 -7.97 13.86
CA TYR A 543 -22.24 -6.75 14.40
C TYR A 543 -21.58 -5.52 13.79
N TYR A 544 -22.29 -4.41 13.78
CA TYR A 544 -21.73 -3.09 13.57
C TYR A 544 -21.84 -2.28 14.85
N GLY A 545 -20.70 -1.93 15.44
CA GLY A 545 -20.63 -1.10 16.66
C GLY A 545 -20.55 0.36 16.27
N VAL A 546 -21.36 1.24 16.89
CA VAL A 546 -21.24 2.69 16.74
C VAL A 546 -20.96 3.27 18.12
N TYR A 547 -19.90 4.06 18.19
CA TYR A 547 -19.43 4.69 19.42
C TYR A 547 -19.37 6.20 19.28
N ARG A 548 -19.60 6.92 20.38
CA ARG A 548 -19.43 8.38 20.49
C ARG A 548 -18.43 8.70 21.59
N LEU A 549 -17.55 9.66 21.34
CA LEU A 549 -16.63 10.19 22.35
C LEU A 549 -17.29 11.38 23.05
N GLU A 550 -17.79 11.18 24.26
CA GLU A 550 -18.42 12.22 25.09
C GLU A 550 -17.55 12.52 26.32
N ASN A 551 -17.16 13.77 26.51
CA ASN A 551 -16.32 14.19 27.65
C ASN A 551 -15.04 13.34 27.83
N GLY A 552 -14.40 12.97 26.71
CA GLY A 552 -13.20 12.15 26.71
C GLY A 552 -13.43 10.67 27.02
N ARG A 553 -14.67 10.19 27.01
CA ARG A 553 -15.01 8.77 27.26
C ARG A 553 -15.85 8.18 26.14
N TRP A 554 -15.57 6.93 25.81
CA TRP A 554 -16.33 6.17 24.83
C TRP A 554 -17.68 5.73 25.38
N LYS A 555 -18.73 6.03 24.64
CA LYS A 555 -20.07 5.52 24.87
C LYS A 555 -20.54 4.76 23.64
N ARG A 556 -20.92 3.50 23.78
CA ARG A 556 -21.50 2.73 22.69
C ARG A 556 -22.94 3.18 22.45
N GLU A 557 -23.20 3.80 21.31
CA GLU A 557 -24.52 4.26 20.89
C GLU A 557 -25.36 3.15 20.28
N LYS A 558 -24.74 2.31 19.44
CA LYS A 558 -25.44 1.21 18.77
C LYS A 558 -24.61 -0.06 18.73
N LYS A 559 -25.30 -1.20 18.79
CA LYS A 559 -24.82 -2.54 18.44
C LYS A 559 -25.83 -3.14 17.47
N VAL A 560 -25.56 -3.02 16.17
CA VAL A 560 -26.46 -3.46 15.09
C VAL A 560 -26.06 -4.86 14.66
N TYR A 561 -27.00 -5.81 14.73
CA TYR A 561 -26.76 -7.17 14.27
C TYR A 561 -26.86 -7.26 12.75
N LEU A 562 -25.83 -7.76 12.11
CA LEU A 562 -25.73 -7.86 10.65
C LEU A 562 -26.11 -9.25 10.09
N GLY A 563 -26.00 -10.29 10.90
CA GLY A 563 -26.30 -11.66 10.50
C GLY A 563 -25.32 -12.68 11.09
N THR A 564 -25.52 -13.95 10.69
CA THR A 564 -24.60 -15.04 10.97
C THR A 564 -24.03 -15.50 9.64
N ASP A 565 -22.80 -15.13 9.33
CA ASP A 565 -22.08 -15.64 8.17
C ASP A 565 -20.64 -15.98 8.58
N GLU A 566 -20.22 -17.22 8.33
CA GLU A 566 -18.87 -17.67 8.67
C GLU A 566 -17.81 -17.09 7.72
N TRP A 567 -18.21 -16.47 6.60
CA TRP A 567 -17.35 -16.00 5.52
C TRP A 567 -17.60 -14.52 5.19
N TYR A 568 -17.71 -13.68 6.22
CA TYR A 568 -17.90 -12.26 5.97
C TYR A 568 -16.59 -11.63 5.51
N ASN A 569 -16.52 -11.28 4.23
CA ASN A 569 -15.36 -10.61 3.64
C ASN A 569 -15.56 -9.10 3.76
N GLY A 570 -15.09 -8.45 4.77
CA GLY A 570 -14.77 -7.02 4.90
C GLY A 570 -15.54 -5.92 4.13
N ASP A 571 -16.62 -6.23 3.41
CA ASP A 571 -17.32 -5.33 2.50
C ASP A 571 -18.49 -4.57 3.15
N VAL A 572 -18.38 -4.26 4.46
CA VAL A 572 -19.38 -3.44 5.16
C VAL A 572 -18.96 -1.99 5.15
N ARG A 573 -19.87 -1.12 4.74
CA ARG A 573 -19.62 0.33 4.72
C ARG A 573 -20.69 1.09 5.50
N GLY A 574 -20.25 2.04 6.32
CA GLY A 574 -21.13 3.01 6.97
C GLY A 574 -21.31 4.23 6.08
N VAL A 575 -22.54 4.58 5.76
CA VAL A 575 -22.86 5.77 4.97
C VAL A 575 -23.85 6.63 5.75
N ARG A 576 -23.45 7.85 6.10
CA ARG A 576 -24.34 8.80 6.76
C ARG A 576 -25.12 9.63 5.74
N ILE A 577 -26.43 9.70 5.93
CA ILE A 577 -27.33 10.59 5.19
C ILE A 577 -28.21 11.30 6.21
N GLY A 578 -28.04 12.61 6.37
CA GLY A 578 -28.71 13.40 7.39
C GLY A 578 -28.34 12.94 8.82
N SER A 579 -29.36 12.54 9.61
CA SER A 579 -29.20 12.05 10.99
C SER A 579 -29.15 10.52 11.08
N ARG A 580 -29.02 9.83 9.95
CA ARG A 580 -29.03 8.37 9.90
C ARG A 580 -27.74 7.81 9.38
N LEU A 581 -27.34 6.70 9.95
CA LEU A 581 -26.30 5.82 9.42
C LEU A 581 -26.94 4.63 8.71
N TYR A 582 -26.56 4.42 7.46
CA TYR A 582 -26.90 3.27 6.66
C TYR A 582 -25.67 2.35 6.63
N ILE A 583 -25.84 1.14 7.09
CA ILE A 583 -24.81 0.10 7.12
C ILE A 583 -25.08 -0.80 5.93
N VAL A 584 -24.21 -0.72 4.94
CA VAL A 584 -24.33 -1.42 3.66
C VAL A 584 -23.40 -2.62 3.65
N GLN A 585 -23.97 -3.80 3.46
CA GLN A 585 -23.26 -5.05 3.21
C GLN A 585 -23.13 -5.19 1.69
N ALA A 586 -21.99 -4.78 1.12
CA ALA A 586 -21.86 -4.63 -0.33
C ALA A 586 -22.04 -5.96 -1.07
N GLU A 587 -21.53 -7.07 -0.55
CA GLU A 587 -21.64 -8.37 -1.18
C GLU A 587 -23.10 -8.86 -1.31
N THR A 588 -23.91 -8.68 -0.28
CA THR A 588 -25.32 -9.09 -0.30
C THR A 588 -26.24 -8.01 -0.89
N GLY A 589 -25.82 -6.75 -0.84
CA GLY A 589 -26.64 -5.58 -1.12
C GLY A 589 -27.67 -5.27 -0.02
N LYS A 590 -27.53 -5.88 1.18
CA LYS A 590 -28.40 -5.61 2.31
C LYS A 590 -28.01 -4.27 2.97
N ILE A 591 -29.01 -3.47 3.29
CA ILE A 591 -28.83 -2.20 3.98
C ILE A 591 -29.64 -2.22 5.28
N THR A 592 -28.96 -1.92 6.39
CA THR A 592 -29.58 -1.72 7.70
C THR A 592 -29.35 -0.28 8.12
N SER A 593 -30.36 0.41 8.66
CA SER A 593 -30.20 1.79 9.10
C SER A 593 -30.41 1.96 10.60
N CYS A 594 -29.78 2.96 11.18
CA CYS A 594 -30.03 3.38 12.56
C CYS A 594 -29.94 4.91 12.68
N ASN A 595 -30.67 5.49 13.66
CA ASN A 595 -30.53 6.90 14.04
C ASN A 595 -29.22 7.10 14.79
N LEU A 596 -28.51 8.21 14.52
CA LEU A 596 -27.31 8.66 15.20
C LEU A 596 -27.64 9.61 16.36
#